data_76c0ee66a67b32a5bce1c30404b57643
#
_entry.id   76c0ee66a67b32a5bce1c30404b57643
#
_cell.length_a   1.000
_cell.length_b   1.000
_cell.length_c   1.000
_cell.angle_alpha   90.00
_cell.angle_beta   90.00
_cell.angle_gamma   90.00
#
_symmetry.space_group_name_H-M   'P 1'
#
loop_
_entity.id
_entity.type
_entity.pdbx_description
1 polymer ?
#
loop_
_entity_poly.entity_id
_entity_poly.type
_entity_poly.pdbx_seq_one_letter_code
_entity_poly.pdbx_strand_id
1 'polypeptide(L)' 'LPVTRLFCPQCGSALFTEATAFAGMTFVKGGSLDDPSWIQPTLHIWCDSKQPWDQLPEAATCVGKNPSA' A
#
# COMPACT_ATOMS: atom_id res chain seq x y z
N LEU A 1 -12.94 -10.32 -3.63
CA LEU A 1 -11.97 -10.75 -4.62
C LEU A 1 -10.73 -11.32 -3.94
N PRO A 2 -10.12 -12.37 -4.51
CA PRO A 2 -8.95 -13.00 -3.87
C PRO A 2 -7.77 -12.04 -3.75
N VAL A 3 -7.15 -12.08 -2.59
CA VAL A 3 -5.93 -11.33 -2.31
C VAL A 3 -4.91 -12.31 -1.72
N THR A 4 -3.71 -12.31 -2.25
CA THR A 4 -2.61 -13.12 -1.74
C THR A 4 -1.58 -12.20 -1.09
N ARG A 5 -1.27 -12.47 0.17
CA ARG A 5 -0.24 -11.75 0.91
C ARG A 5 0.95 -12.65 1.14
N LEU A 6 2.12 -12.18 0.71
CA LEU A 6 3.35 -12.94 0.82
C LEU A 6 4.23 -12.32 1.91
N PHE A 7 4.83 -13.18 2.71
CA PHE A 7 5.66 -12.74 3.82
C PHE A 7 6.91 -13.60 3.93
N CYS A 8 7.90 -13.11 4.66
CA CYS A 8 9.13 -13.85 4.90
C CYS A 8 8.87 -15.04 5.83
N PRO A 9 9.19 -16.26 5.43
CA PRO A 9 8.92 -17.43 6.27
C PRO A 9 9.80 -17.50 7.52
N GLN A 10 10.89 -16.74 7.58
CA GLN A 10 11.78 -16.74 8.73
C GLN A 10 11.40 -15.75 9.81
N CYS A 11 10.96 -14.54 9.42
CA CYS A 11 10.67 -13.48 10.38
C CYS A 11 9.23 -12.99 10.34
N GLY A 12 8.42 -13.40 9.36
CA GLY A 12 7.04 -13.00 9.24
C GLY A 12 6.81 -11.61 8.67
N SER A 13 7.85 -10.91 8.24
CA SER A 13 7.70 -9.57 7.65
C SER A 13 6.87 -9.64 6.37
N ALA A 14 5.90 -8.75 6.24
CA ALA A 14 5.10 -8.64 5.02
C ALA A 14 5.97 -8.09 3.88
N LEU A 15 5.93 -8.73 2.73
CA LEU A 15 6.76 -8.38 1.58
C LEU A 15 5.94 -7.89 0.40
N PHE A 16 4.94 -8.66 -0.02
CA PHE A 16 4.20 -8.38 -1.24
C PHE A 16 2.72 -8.64 -1.05
N THR A 17 1.92 -7.99 -1.89
CA THR A 17 0.49 -8.30 -2.02
C THR A 17 0.15 -8.42 -3.49
N GLU A 18 -0.60 -9.45 -3.84
CA GLU A 18 -1.16 -9.65 -5.17
C GLU A 18 -2.66 -9.75 -5.05
N ALA A 19 -3.38 -9.05 -5.92
CA ALA A 19 -4.84 -9.06 -5.90
C ALA A 19 -5.38 -9.28 -7.30
N THR A 20 -6.43 -10.10 -7.42
CA THR A 20 -7.06 -10.38 -8.70
C THR A 20 -7.58 -9.12 -9.38
N ALA A 21 -8.09 -8.17 -8.60
CA ALA A 21 -8.60 -6.90 -9.13
C ALA A 21 -7.52 -6.07 -9.83
N PHE A 22 -6.25 -6.32 -9.51
CA PHE A 22 -5.10 -5.60 -10.08
C PHE A 22 -4.14 -6.58 -10.72
N ALA A 23 -4.68 -7.43 -11.60
CA ALA A 23 -3.89 -8.45 -12.30
C ALA A 23 -2.72 -7.81 -13.04
N GLY A 24 -1.56 -8.45 -12.96
CA GLY A 24 -0.33 -7.95 -13.57
C GLY A 24 0.45 -6.97 -12.70
N MET A 25 -0.04 -6.65 -11.50
CA MET A 25 0.64 -5.77 -10.56
C MET A 25 0.98 -6.52 -9.28
N THR A 26 2.14 -6.22 -8.73
CA THR A 26 2.56 -6.70 -7.41
C THR A 26 2.78 -5.50 -6.51
N PHE A 27 2.12 -5.50 -5.35
CA PHE A 27 2.27 -4.41 -4.39
C PHE A 27 3.40 -4.76 -3.44
N VAL A 28 4.50 -4.02 -3.52
CA VAL A 28 5.67 -4.21 -2.67
C VAL A 28 5.50 -3.39 -1.40
N LYS A 29 5.75 -4.03 -0.25
CA LYS A 29 5.73 -3.30 1.03
C LYS A 29 6.98 -2.44 1.13
N GLY A 30 6.80 -1.11 1.15
CA GLY A 30 7.92 -0.18 1.15
C GLY A 30 8.88 -0.38 2.32
N GLY A 31 8.36 -0.77 3.48
CA GLY A 31 9.19 -1.02 4.65
C GLY A 31 10.10 -2.25 4.54
N SER A 32 9.89 -3.11 3.53
CA SER A 32 10.74 -4.27 3.29
C SER A 32 11.96 -3.96 2.42
N LEU A 33 12.06 -2.76 1.87
CA LEU A 33 13.18 -2.35 1.03
C LEU A 33 14.41 -2.02 1.88
N ASP A 34 15.59 -2.29 1.36
CA ASP A 34 16.84 -1.99 2.06
C ASP A 34 16.98 -0.48 2.30
N ASP A 35 16.59 0.33 1.32
CA ASP A 35 16.58 1.79 1.45
C ASP A 35 15.26 2.34 0.92
N PRO A 36 14.28 2.59 1.81
CA PRO A 36 13.00 3.14 1.41
C PRO A 36 12.97 4.66 1.31
N SER A 37 14.08 5.34 1.54
CA SER A 37 14.10 6.81 1.66
C SER A 37 13.70 7.54 0.39
N TRP A 38 13.82 6.89 -0.78
CA TRP A 38 13.45 7.49 -2.06
C TRP A 38 11.95 7.43 -2.34
N ILE A 39 11.19 6.72 -1.53
CA ILE A 39 9.74 6.54 -1.75
C ILE A 39 9.01 7.84 -1.43
N GLN A 40 8.19 8.30 -2.38
CA GLN A 40 7.31 9.46 -2.19
C GLN A 40 5.87 9.03 -2.48
N PRO A 41 5.11 8.66 -1.44
CA PRO A 41 3.72 8.25 -1.64
C PRO A 41 2.91 9.39 -2.26
N THR A 42 2.22 9.08 -3.36
CA THR A 42 1.42 10.06 -4.09
C THR A 42 -0.07 9.77 -4.04
N LEU A 43 -0.44 8.56 -3.62
CA LEU A 43 -1.83 8.14 -3.54
C LEU A 43 -2.10 7.54 -2.17
N HIS A 44 -3.11 8.06 -1.50
CA HIS A 44 -3.61 7.52 -0.24
C HIS A 44 -5.00 6.96 -0.47
N ILE A 45 -5.21 5.73 -0.03
CA ILE A 45 -6.51 5.06 -0.19
C ILE A 45 -7.18 4.91 1.17
N TRP A 46 -8.48 4.61 1.16
CA TRP A 46 -9.29 4.46 2.36
C TRP A 46 -9.26 5.71 3.24
N CYS A 47 -9.22 6.89 2.61
CA CYS A 47 -9.20 8.16 3.33
C CYS A 47 -10.49 8.39 4.12
N ASP A 48 -11.61 7.78 3.73
CA ASP A 48 -12.85 7.86 4.50
C ASP A 48 -12.71 7.31 5.91
N SER A 49 -11.77 6.38 6.11
CA SER A 49 -11.53 5.73 7.40
C SER A 49 -10.31 6.28 8.13
N LYS A 50 -9.66 7.31 7.60
CA LYS A 50 -8.47 7.85 8.26
C LYS A 50 -8.84 8.49 9.59
N GLN A 51 -7.89 8.47 10.51
CA GLN A 51 -8.09 9.09 11.82
C GLN A 51 -7.81 10.59 11.77
N PRO A 52 -8.41 11.39 12.68
CA PRO A 52 -8.20 12.85 12.67
C PRO A 52 -6.74 13.27 12.82
N TRP A 53 -5.90 12.42 13.44
CA TRP A 53 -4.48 12.72 13.63
C TRP A 53 -3.62 12.35 12.43
N ASP A 54 -4.17 11.70 11.40
CA ASP A 54 -3.45 11.39 10.18
C ASP A 54 -3.26 12.66 9.35
N GLN A 55 -2.02 13.01 9.09
CA GLN A 55 -1.67 14.17 8.26
C GLN A 55 -1.14 13.68 6.92
N LEU A 56 -1.81 14.07 5.85
CA LEU A 56 -1.45 13.67 4.49
C LEU A 56 -0.84 14.87 3.75
N PRO A 57 0.18 14.63 2.89
CA PRO A 57 0.73 15.71 2.07
C PRO A 57 -0.36 16.31 1.17
N GLU A 58 -0.36 17.63 1.02
CA GLU A 58 -1.36 18.32 0.19
C GLU A 58 -1.28 17.89 -1.27
N ALA A 59 -0.08 17.60 -1.77
CA ALA A 59 0.12 17.18 -3.15
C ALA A 59 -0.32 15.75 -3.43
N ALA A 60 -0.61 14.96 -2.39
CA ALA A 60 -1.01 13.56 -2.57
C ALA A 60 -2.48 13.46 -2.92
N THR A 61 -2.81 12.49 -3.76
CA THR A 61 -4.18 12.18 -4.11
C THR A 61 -4.80 11.29 -3.04
N CYS A 62 -5.99 11.65 -2.57
CA CYS A 62 -6.75 10.83 -1.63
C CYS A 62 -7.97 10.25 -2.31
N VAL A 63 -8.23 8.96 -2.10
CA VAL A 63 -9.48 8.31 -2.50
C VAL A 63 -10.16 7.74 -1.27
N GLY A 64 -11.49 7.77 -1.26
CA GLY A 64 -12.26 7.37 -0.08
C GLY A 64 -12.09 5.90 0.29
N LYS A 65 -11.95 5.05 -0.72
CA LYS A 65 -11.81 3.60 -0.54
C LYS A 65 -10.71 3.09 -1.48
N ASN A 66 -10.91 1.94 -2.12
CA ASN A 66 -9.95 1.41 -3.08
C ASN A 66 -9.88 2.29 -4.33
N PRO A 67 -8.72 2.40 -4.98
CA PRO A 67 -8.64 3.08 -6.26
C PRO A 67 -9.37 2.31 -7.34
N SER A 68 -9.80 3.00 -8.37
CA SER A 68 -10.36 2.36 -9.55
C SER A 68 -9.26 1.58 -10.27
N ALA A 69 -9.54 0.34 -10.62
CA ALA A 69 -8.60 -0.51 -11.35
C ALA A 69 -8.66 -0.25 -12.86
#